data_c0ea461fd26f31ea8af21a2667b55bb0
#
_entry.id   c0ea461fd26f31ea8af21a2667b55bb0
#
_cell.length_a   1.000
_cell.length_b   1.000
_cell.length_c   1.000
_cell.angle_alpha   90.00
_cell.angle_beta   90.00
_cell.angle_gamma   90.00
#
_symmetry.space_group_name_H-M   'P 1'
#
loop_
_entity.id
_entity.type
_entity.pdbx_description
1 polymer ?
#
loop_
_entity_poly.entity_id
_entity_poly.type
_entity_poly.pdbx_seq_one_letter_code
_entity_poly.pdbx_strand_id
1 'polypeptide(L)'
;LPDAAVAAYAAPFPDQSYMAGARRFPSLVPLFHDEPEVEENKAAWEVLRQFNKPFMTAFSDNDPVTAGGDKRFREEVPGCRGVAHRTIEGAGHFLQQEVPLACVQAILDVTGRN
;
A
#
# COMPACT_ATOMS: atom_id res chain seq x y z
N LEU A 1 -2.74 19.76 -2.78
CA LEU A 1 -3.87 19.42 -1.90
C LEU A 1 -4.68 20.67 -1.57
N PRO A 2 -6.03 20.62 -1.57
CA PRO A 2 -6.86 21.69 -1.05
C PRO A 2 -6.60 21.91 0.45
N ASP A 3 -6.77 23.14 0.94
CA ASP A 3 -6.52 23.49 2.35
C ASP A 3 -7.29 22.61 3.33
N ALA A 4 -8.53 22.25 2.99
CA ALA A 4 -9.36 21.34 3.79
C ALA A 4 -8.73 19.94 3.94
N ALA A 5 -8.10 19.43 2.90
CA ALA A 5 -7.40 18.15 2.96
C ALA A 5 -6.13 18.24 3.80
N VAL A 6 -5.37 19.34 3.66
CA VAL A 6 -4.20 19.60 4.52
C VAL A 6 -4.60 19.65 5.99
N ALA A 7 -5.68 20.36 6.31
CA ALA A 7 -6.22 20.44 7.67
C ALA A 7 -6.67 19.07 8.19
N ALA A 8 -7.32 18.25 7.36
CA ALA A 8 -7.74 16.91 7.72
C ALA A 8 -6.56 15.98 8.03
N TYR A 9 -5.49 16.02 7.23
CA TYR A 9 -4.26 15.26 7.50
C TYR A 9 -3.52 15.73 8.76
N ALA A 10 -3.59 17.02 9.08
CA ALA A 10 -2.98 17.58 10.27
C ALA A 10 -3.79 17.32 11.55
N ALA A 11 -5.11 17.16 11.44
CA ALA A 11 -6.03 17.06 12.58
C ALA A 11 -5.68 16.01 13.66
N PRO A 12 -5.12 14.82 13.33
CA PRO A 12 -4.71 13.85 14.35
C PRO A 12 -3.52 14.30 15.21
N PHE A 13 -2.79 15.34 14.81
CA PHE A 13 -1.56 15.78 15.47
C PHE A 13 -1.81 17.11 16.21
N PRO A 14 -1.81 17.12 17.57
CA PRO A 14 -1.99 18.34 18.34
C PRO A 14 -0.96 19.43 18.02
N ASP A 15 0.28 19.01 17.76
CA ASP A 15 1.38 19.87 17.31
C ASP A 15 2.48 19.05 16.61
N GLN A 16 3.55 19.70 16.19
CA GLN A 16 4.62 19.08 15.42
C GLN A 16 5.40 17.99 16.17
N SER A 17 5.40 17.98 17.49
CA SER A 17 6.11 16.96 18.29
C SER A 17 5.48 15.56 18.13
N TYR A 18 4.18 15.51 17.82
CA TYR A 18 3.44 14.25 17.55
C TYR A 18 3.67 13.69 16.14
N MET A 19 4.35 14.44 15.27
CA MET A 19 4.61 14.03 13.87
C MET A 19 5.91 13.23 13.69
N ALA A 20 6.59 12.84 14.76
CA ALA A 20 7.89 12.14 14.67
C ALA A 20 7.81 10.86 13.83
N GLY A 21 6.78 10.04 14.03
CA GLY A 21 6.54 8.83 13.25
C GLY A 21 6.30 9.11 11.76
N ALA A 22 5.42 10.07 11.46
CA ALA A 22 5.13 10.46 10.08
C ALA A 22 6.38 10.97 9.34
N ARG A 23 7.24 11.72 10.03
CA ARG A 23 8.51 12.22 9.46
C ARG A 23 9.55 11.12 9.28
N ARG A 24 9.59 10.15 10.19
CA ARG A 24 10.55 9.04 10.11
C ARG A 24 10.16 8.02 9.05
N PHE A 25 8.87 7.81 8.83
CA PHE A 25 8.36 6.74 7.97
C PHE A 25 8.99 6.69 6.57
N PRO A 26 9.10 7.81 5.81
CA PRO A 26 9.72 7.77 4.47
C PRO A 26 11.18 7.31 4.49
N SER A 27 11.92 7.59 5.57
CA SER A 27 13.33 7.21 5.70
C SER A 27 13.55 5.76 6.12
N LEU A 28 12.48 4.99 6.34
CA LEU A 28 12.53 3.54 6.57
C LEU A 28 12.36 2.72 5.29
N VAL A 29 12.10 3.39 4.16
CA VAL A 29 12.05 2.72 2.86
C VAL A 29 13.50 2.48 2.40
N PRO A 30 13.97 1.24 2.31
CA PRO A 30 15.35 0.95 1.95
C PRO A 30 15.60 1.32 0.49
N LEU A 31 16.56 2.21 0.27
CA LEU A 31 17.01 2.64 -1.06
C LEU A 31 18.28 1.92 -1.50
N PHE A 32 19.07 1.41 -0.55
CA PHE A 32 20.34 0.72 -0.79
C PHE A 32 20.33 -0.69 -0.18
N HIS A 33 21.11 -1.58 -0.76
CA HIS A 33 21.13 -3.00 -0.39
C HIS A 33 21.74 -3.32 0.97
N ASP A 34 22.47 -2.41 1.56
CA ASP A 34 23.16 -2.53 2.85
C ASP A 34 22.41 -1.90 4.03
N GLU A 35 21.19 -1.41 3.78
CA GLU A 35 20.35 -0.87 4.85
C GLU A 35 19.74 -2.00 5.70
N PRO A 36 19.64 -1.83 7.04
CA PRO A 36 19.12 -2.86 7.94
C PRO A 36 17.73 -3.37 7.57
N GLU A 37 16.87 -2.48 7.08
CA GLU A 37 15.48 -2.76 6.69
C GLU A 37 15.39 -3.75 5.50
N VAL A 38 16.47 -3.92 4.73
CA VAL A 38 16.53 -4.89 3.62
C VAL A 38 16.40 -6.33 4.14
N GLU A 39 17.08 -6.68 5.22
CA GLU A 39 17.02 -8.04 5.78
C GLU A 39 15.63 -8.31 6.40
N GLU A 40 15.04 -7.33 7.05
CA GLU A 40 13.68 -7.44 7.58
C GLU A 40 12.66 -7.62 6.44
N ASN A 41 12.83 -6.89 5.34
CA ASN A 41 11.98 -7.02 4.15
C ASN A 41 12.12 -8.41 3.50
N LYS A 42 13.34 -8.95 3.40
CA LYS A 42 13.57 -10.32 2.90
C LYS A 42 12.86 -11.35 3.79
N ALA A 43 12.99 -11.23 5.10
CA ALA A 43 12.30 -12.12 6.05
C ALA A 43 10.77 -12.04 5.91
N ALA A 44 10.21 -10.84 5.71
CA ALA A 44 8.78 -10.66 5.45
C ALA A 44 8.34 -11.36 4.16
N TRP A 45 9.16 -11.34 3.09
CA TRP A 45 8.86 -12.06 1.86
C TRP A 45 8.85 -13.58 2.04
N GLU A 46 9.69 -14.16 2.92
CA GLU A 46 9.62 -15.60 3.23
C GLU A 46 8.28 -16.00 3.86
N VAL A 47 7.71 -15.12 4.69
CA VAL A 47 6.37 -15.32 5.27
C VAL A 47 5.29 -15.16 4.20
N LEU A 48 5.38 -14.14 3.34
CA LEU A 48 4.41 -13.91 2.27
C LEU A 48 4.36 -15.06 1.26
N ARG A 49 5.49 -15.71 0.95
CA ARG A 49 5.55 -16.91 0.10
C ARG A 49 4.81 -18.10 0.66
N GLN A 50 4.44 -18.08 1.93
CA GLN A 50 3.66 -19.12 2.61
C GLN A 50 2.22 -18.67 2.90
N PHE A 51 1.84 -17.45 2.51
CA PHE A 51 0.53 -16.90 2.82
C PHE A 51 -0.54 -17.43 1.85
N ASN A 52 -1.46 -18.25 2.38
CA ASN A 52 -2.48 -18.96 1.60
C ASN A 52 -3.90 -18.37 1.70
N LYS A 53 -4.10 -17.33 2.54
CA LYS A 53 -5.41 -16.66 2.61
C LYS A 53 -5.60 -15.77 1.39
N PRO A 54 -6.85 -15.47 0.98
CA PRO A 54 -7.11 -14.58 -0.14
C PRO A 54 -6.29 -13.28 -0.05
N PHE A 55 -5.50 -13.01 -1.07
CA PHE A 55 -4.63 -11.84 -1.15
C PHE A 55 -4.88 -11.12 -2.48
N MET A 56 -5.57 -9.99 -2.43
CA MET A 56 -5.84 -9.18 -3.61
C MET A 56 -4.79 -8.07 -3.73
N THR A 57 -4.28 -7.85 -4.94
CA THR A 57 -3.57 -6.63 -5.27
C THR A 57 -4.54 -5.63 -5.90
N ALA A 58 -4.48 -4.38 -5.46
CA ALA A 58 -5.24 -3.25 -6.00
C ALA A 58 -4.27 -2.07 -6.17
N PHE A 59 -3.67 -1.98 -7.33
CA PHE A 59 -2.68 -0.96 -7.68
C PHE A 59 -3.27 0.05 -8.66
N SER A 60 -2.85 1.31 -8.56
CA SER A 60 -3.27 2.32 -9.52
C SER A 60 -2.54 2.16 -10.86
N ASP A 61 -3.16 2.66 -11.91
CA ASP A 61 -2.61 2.63 -13.28
C ASP A 61 -1.56 3.72 -13.52
N ASN A 62 -1.51 4.74 -12.68
CA ASN A 62 -0.68 5.93 -12.88
C ASN A 62 0.16 6.31 -11.65
N ASP A 63 0.60 5.32 -10.85
CA ASP A 63 1.49 5.52 -9.71
C ASP A 63 2.95 5.42 -10.15
N PRO A 64 3.72 6.53 -10.16
CA PRO A 64 5.12 6.48 -10.58
C PRO A 64 6.06 5.85 -9.56
N VAL A 65 5.57 5.60 -8.34
CA VAL A 65 6.40 5.10 -7.22
C VAL A 65 6.35 3.58 -7.11
N THR A 66 5.14 3.00 -7.18
CA THR A 66 4.94 1.56 -6.95
C THR A 66 4.50 0.79 -8.19
N ALA A 67 4.48 1.42 -9.38
CA ALA A 67 4.07 0.79 -10.62
C ALA A 67 4.78 -0.55 -10.86
N GLY A 68 4.00 -1.60 -11.14
CA GLY A 68 4.51 -2.94 -11.41
C GLY A 68 4.84 -3.77 -10.16
N GLY A 69 4.76 -3.20 -8.95
CA GLY A 69 4.99 -3.92 -7.69
C GLY A 69 3.98 -5.04 -7.44
N ASP A 70 2.77 -4.93 -8.00
CA ASP A 70 1.74 -5.96 -7.94
C ASP A 70 2.15 -7.30 -8.56
N LYS A 71 3.01 -7.27 -9.59
CA LYS A 71 3.46 -8.47 -10.31
C LYS A 71 4.14 -9.45 -9.37
N ARG A 72 5.08 -8.97 -8.56
CA ARG A 72 5.80 -9.81 -7.61
C ARG A 72 4.87 -10.49 -6.61
N PHE A 73 3.87 -9.78 -6.07
CA PHE A 73 2.87 -10.37 -5.18
C PHE A 73 2.07 -11.46 -5.87
N ARG A 74 1.62 -11.23 -7.11
CA ARG A 74 0.84 -12.20 -7.89
C ARG A 74 1.64 -13.46 -8.22
N GLU A 75 2.94 -13.34 -8.42
CA GLU A 75 3.84 -14.43 -8.76
C GLU A 75 4.25 -15.24 -7.54
N GLU A 76 4.61 -14.58 -6.44
CA GLU A 76 5.26 -15.20 -5.29
C GLU A 76 4.30 -15.54 -4.13
N VAL A 77 3.13 -14.88 -3.99
CA VAL A 77 2.21 -15.09 -2.89
C VAL A 77 1.10 -16.07 -3.27
N PRO A 78 1.04 -17.27 -2.67
CA PRO A 78 0.05 -18.30 -3.02
C PRO A 78 -1.40 -17.82 -2.87
N GLY A 79 -1.69 -16.96 -1.91
CA GLY A 79 -3.01 -16.38 -1.69
C GLY A 79 -3.54 -15.50 -2.81
N CYS A 80 -2.69 -15.11 -3.76
CA CYS A 80 -3.10 -14.38 -4.97
C CYS A 80 -3.79 -15.28 -6.01
N ARG A 81 -3.59 -16.58 -5.94
CA ARG A 81 -4.12 -17.51 -6.95
C ARG A 81 -5.64 -17.59 -6.89
N GLY A 82 -6.28 -17.40 -8.04
CA GLY A 82 -7.74 -17.44 -8.13
C GLY A 82 -8.47 -16.22 -7.57
N VAL A 83 -7.76 -15.20 -7.12
CA VAL A 83 -8.33 -13.93 -6.68
C VAL A 83 -8.38 -12.95 -7.84
N ALA A 84 -9.49 -12.25 -7.99
CA ALA A 84 -9.64 -11.18 -8.97
C ALA A 84 -8.87 -9.94 -8.50
N HIS A 85 -7.69 -9.70 -9.08
CA HIS A 85 -6.90 -8.50 -8.82
C HIS A 85 -7.51 -7.29 -9.51
N ARG A 86 -7.23 -6.09 -8.98
CA ARG A 86 -7.75 -4.85 -9.54
C ARG A 86 -6.63 -3.93 -9.99
N THR A 87 -6.83 -3.30 -11.14
CA THR A 87 -6.18 -2.05 -11.51
C THR A 87 -7.15 -0.93 -11.20
N ILE A 88 -6.73 0.04 -10.40
CA ILE A 88 -7.54 1.21 -10.03
C ILE A 88 -7.21 2.33 -10.98
N GLU A 89 -8.12 2.61 -11.89
CA GLU A 89 -7.93 3.57 -12.98
C GLU A 89 -8.07 5.02 -12.50
N GLY A 90 -7.30 5.92 -13.11
CA GLY A 90 -7.38 7.37 -12.90
C GLY A 90 -6.81 7.84 -11.55
N ALA A 91 -6.00 7.02 -10.89
CA ALA A 91 -5.37 7.37 -9.62
C ALA A 91 -3.85 7.33 -9.70
N GLY A 92 -3.19 8.17 -8.92
CA GLY A 92 -1.76 8.17 -8.72
C GLY A 92 -1.35 7.40 -7.45
N HIS A 93 -0.29 7.88 -6.79
CA HIS A 93 0.27 7.24 -5.60
C HIS A 93 -0.68 7.24 -4.40
N PHE A 94 -1.47 8.29 -4.23
CA PHE A 94 -2.42 8.44 -3.12
C PHE A 94 -3.85 8.05 -3.52
N LEU A 95 -3.99 6.84 -4.09
CA LEU A 95 -5.28 6.36 -4.61
C LEU A 95 -6.42 6.39 -3.57
N GLN A 96 -6.12 6.20 -2.28
CA GLN A 96 -7.11 6.28 -1.20
C GLN A 96 -7.71 7.69 -1.04
N GLN A 97 -7.02 8.73 -1.48
CA GLN A 97 -7.52 10.11 -1.50
C GLN A 97 -8.18 10.46 -2.83
N GLU A 98 -7.63 9.96 -3.93
CA GLU A 98 -8.05 10.33 -5.27
C GLU A 98 -9.31 9.56 -5.69
N VAL A 99 -9.40 8.27 -5.36
CA VAL A 99 -10.51 7.37 -5.73
C VAL A 99 -10.94 6.46 -4.56
N PRO A 100 -11.34 7.02 -3.40
CA PRO A 100 -11.61 6.27 -2.18
C PRO A 100 -12.66 5.16 -2.35
N LEU A 101 -13.68 5.39 -3.19
CA LEU A 101 -14.73 4.39 -3.41
C LEU A 101 -14.21 3.13 -4.11
N ALA A 102 -13.25 3.27 -5.03
CA ALA A 102 -12.62 2.11 -5.66
C ALA A 102 -11.80 1.29 -4.66
N CYS A 103 -11.13 1.96 -3.70
CA CYS A 103 -10.43 1.29 -2.61
C CYS A 103 -11.39 0.54 -1.69
N VAL A 104 -12.52 1.16 -1.31
CA VAL A 104 -13.57 0.51 -0.52
C VAL A 104 -14.10 -0.73 -1.24
N GLN A 105 -14.38 -0.63 -2.53
CA GLN A 105 -14.87 -1.76 -3.32
C GLN A 105 -13.85 -2.90 -3.35
N ALA A 106 -12.56 -2.63 -3.50
CA ALA A 106 -11.52 -3.64 -3.45
C ALA A 106 -11.49 -4.38 -2.10
N ILE A 107 -11.68 -3.65 -0.99
CA ILE A 107 -11.77 -4.25 0.36
C ILE A 107 -13.00 -5.15 0.48
N LEU A 108 -14.16 -4.70 0.01
CA LEU A 108 -15.38 -5.49 0.05
C LEU A 108 -15.25 -6.78 -0.76
N ASP A 109 -14.64 -6.69 -1.94
CA ASP A 109 -14.44 -7.86 -2.82
C ASP A 109 -13.55 -8.92 -2.17
N VAL A 110 -12.41 -8.54 -1.60
CA VAL A 110 -11.49 -9.51 -0.99
C VAL A 110 -12.04 -10.09 0.30
N THR A 111 -12.93 -9.39 0.99
CA THR A 111 -13.56 -9.86 2.23
C THR A 111 -14.85 -10.63 1.99
N GLY A 112 -15.35 -10.71 0.75
CA GLY A 112 -16.63 -11.35 0.41
C GLY A 112 -17.84 -10.63 1.00
N ARG A 113 -17.73 -9.35 1.32
CA ARG A 113 -18.81 -8.51 1.84
C ARG A 113 -19.34 -7.64 0.70
N ASN A 114 -20.41 -8.08 0.07
CA ASN A 114 -21.16 -7.29 -0.93
C ASN A 114 -22.29 -6.51 -0.26
#